data_67c9a7840cfa3db4e5f1474dd278446f
#
_entry.id   67c9a7840cfa3db4e5f1474dd278446f
#
_cell.length_a   1.000
_cell.length_b   1.000
_cell.length_c   1.000
_cell.angle_alpha   90.00
_cell.angle_beta   90.00
_cell.angle_gamma   90.00
#
_symmetry.space_group_name_H-M   'P 1'
#
loop_
_entity.id
_entity.type
_entity.pdbx_description
1 polymer ?
#
loop_
_entity_poly.entity_id
_entity_poly.type
_entity_poly.pdbx_seq_one_letter_code
_entity_poly.pdbx_strand_id
1 'polypeptide(L)'
;MSLQFLKAGTADAVSLMCISKKAFDSDVEVGASSVGGPPGYATLSFHTKMARMNCLYKLVDDYKIVGGALLFLKDNELNVGRIFVDPEYFRKGYGIFMMQQIEAMFPQVKTFSLDTPIWNVRTNAFYQKLGYVEVRRDGDFVYYEKRRDTE
;
A
#
# COMPACT_ATOMS: atom_id res chain seq x y z
N MET A 1 -11.56 -19.61 4.84
CA MET A 1 -10.93 -18.29 4.90
C MET A 1 -11.13 -17.57 3.58
N SER A 2 -11.61 -16.35 3.61
CA SER A 2 -11.97 -15.61 2.40
C SER A 2 -11.29 -14.26 2.40
N LEU A 3 -10.33 -14.08 1.49
CA LEU A 3 -9.65 -12.81 1.30
C LEU A 3 -10.25 -12.10 0.08
N GLN A 4 -10.57 -10.81 0.25
CA GLN A 4 -11.06 -9.98 -0.83
C GLN A 4 -10.37 -8.64 -0.78
N PHE A 5 -9.94 -8.15 -1.95
CA PHE A 5 -9.36 -6.82 -2.10
C PHE A 5 -10.33 -5.97 -2.90
N LEU A 6 -10.89 -4.94 -2.28
CA LEU A 6 -12.04 -4.20 -2.80
C LEU A 6 -11.82 -2.70 -2.68
N LYS A 7 -12.50 -1.94 -3.54
CA LYS A 7 -12.56 -0.49 -3.38
C LYS A 7 -13.29 -0.17 -2.07
N ALA A 8 -12.73 0.75 -1.29
CA ALA A 8 -13.32 1.18 -0.02
C ALA A 8 -14.25 2.37 -0.22
N GLY A 9 -15.29 2.43 0.59
CA GLY A 9 -16.16 3.60 0.66
C GLY A 9 -15.85 4.46 1.87
N THR A 10 -16.56 5.58 2.00
CA THR A 10 -16.35 6.50 3.14
C THR A 10 -16.66 5.85 4.47
N ALA A 11 -17.57 4.86 4.49
CA ALA A 11 -17.89 4.12 5.70
C ALA A 11 -16.72 3.29 6.23
N ASP A 12 -15.75 2.97 5.37
CA ASP A 12 -14.57 2.18 5.74
C ASP A 12 -13.42 3.04 6.27
N ALA A 13 -13.54 4.36 6.16
CA ALA A 13 -12.41 5.27 6.42
C ALA A 13 -11.90 5.20 7.86
N VAL A 14 -12.79 5.04 8.84
CA VAL A 14 -12.37 4.95 10.25
C VAL A 14 -11.50 3.72 10.47
N SER A 15 -11.96 2.55 10.02
CA SER A 15 -11.21 1.30 10.17
C SER A 15 -9.86 1.38 9.47
N LEU A 16 -9.84 1.91 8.26
CA LEU A 16 -8.61 2.01 7.48
C LEU A 16 -7.63 3.02 8.08
N MET A 17 -8.13 4.13 8.61
CA MET A 17 -7.30 5.09 9.30
C MET A 17 -6.63 4.46 10.53
N CYS A 18 -7.38 3.72 11.33
CA CYS A 18 -6.85 3.06 12.52
C CYS A 18 -5.76 2.04 12.15
N ILE A 19 -6.00 1.24 11.11
CA ILE A 19 -5.03 0.24 10.63
C ILE A 19 -3.78 0.93 10.07
N SER A 20 -3.97 1.97 9.27
CA SER A 20 -2.87 2.76 8.71
C SER A 20 -1.99 3.32 9.82
N LYS A 21 -2.60 3.90 10.86
CA LYS A 21 -1.86 4.44 11.99
C LYS A 21 -1.02 3.36 12.67
N LYS A 22 -1.62 2.22 12.99
CA LYS A 22 -0.90 1.12 13.64
C LYS A 22 0.25 0.61 12.77
N ALA A 23 0.00 0.44 11.48
CA ALA A 23 0.98 -0.10 10.55
C ALA A 23 2.19 0.82 10.43
N PHE A 24 1.98 2.10 10.19
CA PHE A 24 3.09 3.03 10.01
C PHE A 24 3.80 3.34 11.34
N ASP A 25 3.07 3.40 12.45
CA ASP A 25 3.71 3.58 13.76
C ASP A 25 4.64 2.41 14.09
N SER A 26 4.36 1.20 13.57
CA SER A 26 5.21 0.04 13.80
C SER A 26 6.57 0.12 13.08
N ASP A 27 6.74 1.08 12.18
CA ASP A 27 7.98 1.22 11.40
C ASP A 27 9.19 1.57 12.25
N VAL A 28 9.01 1.99 13.50
CA VAL A 28 10.14 2.17 14.42
C VAL A 28 10.92 0.87 14.61
N GLU A 29 10.27 -0.28 14.38
CA GLU A 29 10.90 -1.60 14.49
C GLU A 29 11.78 -1.95 13.29
N VAL A 30 11.68 -1.20 12.19
CA VAL A 30 12.41 -1.48 10.95
C VAL A 30 13.25 -0.29 10.46
N GLY A 31 13.52 0.66 11.33
CA GLY A 31 14.45 1.73 11.03
C GLY A 31 13.97 3.17 11.17
N ALA A 32 12.68 3.38 11.44
CA ALA A 32 12.19 4.74 11.65
C ALA A 32 12.76 5.30 12.95
N SER A 33 13.16 6.58 12.92
CA SER A 33 13.76 7.24 14.09
C SER A 33 12.72 7.57 15.16
N SER A 34 11.44 7.65 14.77
CA SER A 34 10.36 7.96 15.69
C SER A 34 9.04 7.44 15.10
N VAL A 35 8.01 7.39 15.94
CA VAL A 35 6.66 7.06 15.51
C VAL A 35 6.18 8.10 14.50
N GLY A 36 5.61 7.64 13.38
CA GLY A 36 5.10 8.52 12.35
C GLY A 36 4.87 7.78 11.05
N GLY A 37 4.45 8.53 10.03
CA GLY A 37 4.17 7.97 8.72
C GLY A 37 3.98 9.07 7.68
N PRO A 38 3.54 8.70 6.47
CA PRO A 38 3.31 9.66 5.40
C PRO A 38 2.17 10.62 5.76
N PRO A 39 2.08 11.77 5.08
CA PRO A 39 1.04 12.77 5.40
C PRO A 39 -0.36 12.15 5.43
N GLY A 40 -1.12 12.44 6.48
CA GLY A 40 -2.48 11.96 6.62
C GLY A 40 -2.64 10.52 7.06
N TYR A 41 -1.56 9.81 7.34
CA TYR A 41 -1.62 8.37 7.65
C TYR A 41 -2.49 8.05 8.87
N ALA A 42 -2.65 8.99 9.79
CA ALA A 42 -3.39 8.78 11.02
C ALA A 42 -4.63 9.68 11.12
N THR A 43 -5.09 10.27 10.02
CA THR A 43 -6.24 11.18 10.06
C THR A 43 -7.45 10.63 9.30
N LEU A 44 -8.62 10.81 9.90
CA LEU A 44 -9.88 10.38 9.30
C LEU A 44 -10.20 11.19 8.04
N SER A 45 -9.98 12.50 8.08
CA SER A 45 -10.30 13.38 6.95
C SER A 45 -9.55 12.99 5.69
N PHE A 46 -8.28 12.61 5.82
CA PHE A 46 -7.48 12.16 4.68
C PHE A 46 -8.06 10.88 4.07
N HIS A 47 -8.38 9.90 4.91
CA HIS A 47 -8.91 8.61 4.41
C HIS A 47 -10.30 8.78 3.80
N THR A 48 -11.12 9.64 4.38
CA THR A 48 -12.44 9.95 3.82
C THR A 48 -12.30 10.58 2.43
N LYS A 49 -11.38 11.52 2.29
CA LYS A 49 -11.10 12.17 0.99
C LYS A 49 -10.63 11.15 -0.03
N MET A 50 -9.72 10.27 0.34
CA MET A 50 -9.22 9.24 -0.58
C MET A 50 -10.32 8.28 -1.00
N ALA A 51 -11.24 7.94 -0.12
CA ALA A 51 -12.39 7.11 -0.45
C ALA A 51 -13.30 7.82 -1.46
N ARG A 52 -13.57 9.11 -1.25
CA ARG A 52 -14.38 9.90 -2.17
C ARG A 52 -13.74 10.03 -3.56
N MET A 53 -12.41 10.02 -3.62
CA MET A 53 -11.67 10.08 -4.88
C MET A 53 -11.51 8.71 -5.54
N ASN A 54 -12.06 7.66 -4.95
CA ASN A 54 -11.98 6.28 -5.45
C ASN A 54 -10.53 5.75 -5.48
N CYS A 55 -9.69 6.23 -4.58
CA CYS A 55 -8.29 5.82 -4.49
C CYS A 55 -8.00 4.90 -3.31
N LEU A 56 -8.97 4.74 -2.40
CA LEU A 56 -8.79 3.93 -1.19
C LEU A 56 -9.34 2.53 -1.40
N TYR A 57 -8.52 1.52 -1.05
CA TYR A 57 -8.88 0.12 -1.17
C TYR A 57 -8.72 -0.58 0.17
N LYS A 58 -9.48 -1.66 0.36
CA LYS A 58 -9.47 -2.42 1.60
C LYS A 58 -9.19 -3.89 1.32
N LEU A 59 -8.45 -4.51 2.23
CA LEU A 59 -8.28 -5.96 2.26
C LEU A 59 -9.18 -6.50 3.37
N VAL A 60 -10.06 -7.41 3.01
CA VAL A 60 -11.03 -7.99 3.93
C VAL A 60 -10.76 -9.49 4.07
N ASP A 61 -10.68 -9.96 5.31
CA ASP A 61 -10.57 -11.37 5.63
C ASP A 61 -11.77 -11.74 6.49
N ASP A 62 -12.69 -12.54 5.94
CA ASP A 62 -13.91 -12.97 6.62
C ASP A 62 -14.66 -11.82 7.30
N TYR A 63 -15.01 -10.80 6.51
CA TYR A 63 -15.77 -9.62 6.95
C TYR A 63 -14.99 -8.62 7.80
N LYS A 64 -13.72 -8.88 8.06
CA LYS A 64 -12.88 -7.96 8.85
C LYS A 64 -11.87 -7.28 7.95
N ILE A 65 -11.77 -5.95 8.06
CA ILE A 65 -10.74 -5.19 7.34
C ILE A 65 -9.41 -5.41 8.05
N VAL A 66 -8.42 -5.91 7.33
CA VAL A 66 -7.10 -6.25 7.87
C VAL A 66 -5.95 -5.48 7.21
N GLY A 67 -6.24 -4.72 6.17
CA GLY A 67 -5.25 -3.91 5.48
C GLY A 67 -5.89 -3.01 4.46
N GLY A 68 -5.07 -2.25 3.76
CA GLY A 68 -5.56 -1.36 2.73
C GLY A 68 -4.46 -0.84 1.82
N ALA A 69 -4.87 -0.04 0.85
CA ALA A 69 -3.97 0.55 -0.12
C ALA A 69 -4.53 1.85 -0.68
N LEU A 70 -3.61 2.70 -1.15
CA LEU A 70 -3.96 3.87 -1.96
C LEU A 70 -3.41 3.63 -3.36
N LEU A 71 -4.27 3.72 -4.36
CA LEU A 71 -3.90 3.49 -5.74
C LEU A 71 -4.27 4.71 -6.60
N PHE A 72 -3.31 5.15 -7.40
CA PHE A 72 -3.50 6.30 -8.29
C PHE A 72 -3.21 5.88 -9.72
N LEU A 73 -4.27 5.81 -10.53
CA LEU A 73 -4.17 5.41 -11.94
C LEU A 73 -4.11 6.65 -12.82
N LYS A 74 -3.11 6.67 -13.71
CA LYS A 74 -2.99 7.74 -14.71
C LYS A 74 -2.47 7.11 -16.00
N ASP A 75 -3.30 7.13 -17.05
CA ASP A 75 -2.97 6.53 -18.34
C ASP A 75 -2.65 5.03 -18.16
N ASN A 76 -1.47 4.60 -18.56
CA ASN A 76 -1.03 3.20 -18.46
C ASN A 76 -0.16 2.93 -17.25
N GLU A 77 -0.13 3.87 -16.31
CA GLU A 77 0.69 3.75 -15.11
C GLU A 77 -0.16 3.77 -13.86
N LEU A 78 0.14 2.87 -12.94
CA LEU A 78 -0.49 2.85 -11.63
C LEU A 78 0.56 3.11 -10.56
N ASN A 79 0.32 4.14 -9.75
CA ASN A 79 1.17 4.39 -8.59
C ASN A 79 0.52 3.75 -7.37
N VAL A 80 1.25 2.86 -6.70
CA VAL A 80 0.86 2.30 -5.41
C VAL A 80 1.32 3.29 -4.36
N GLY A 81 0.44 4.23 -4.02
CA GLY A 81 0.79 5.29 -3.08
C GLY A 81 1.06 4.80 -1.69
N ARG A 82 0.29 3.82 -1.25
CA ARG A 82 0.47 3.16 0.05
C ARG A 82 -0.06 1.75 -0.02
N ILE A 83 0.57 0.87 0.77
CA ILE A 83 0.03 -0.44 1.07
C ILE A 83 0.34 -0.70 2.54
N PHE A 84 -0.65 -1.17 3.29
CA PHE A 84 -0.47 -1.37 4.72
C PHE A 84 -1.33 -2.52 5.22
N VAL A 85 -0.81 -3.22 6.24
CA VAL A 85 -1.46 -4.37 6.87
C VAL A 85 -1.47 -4.12 8.37
N ASP A 86 -2.56 -4.49 9.03
CA ASP A 86 -2.65 -4.44 10.48
C ASP A 86 -1.52 -5.28 11.07
N PRO A 87 -0.67 -4.72 11.94
CA PRO A 87 0.46 -5.46 12.51
C PRO A 87 0.11 -6.78 13.17
N GLU A 88 -1.11 -6.92 13.70
CA GLU A 88 -1.57 -8.18 14.26
C GLU A 88 -1.62 -9.32 13.23
N TYR A 89 -1.64 -8.97 11.94
CA TYR A 89 -1.76 -9.93 10.84
C TYR A 89 -0.52 -9.98 9.96
N PHE A 90 0.61 -9.47 10.45
CA PHE A 90 1.87 -9.58 9.71
C PHE A 90 2.26 -11.04 9.51
N ARG A 91 3.01 -11.31 8.43
CA ARG A 91 3.54 -12.64 8.08
C ARG A 91 2.46 -13.65 7.66
N LYS A 92 1.30 -13.16 7.24
CA LYS A 92 0.24 -14.03 6.69
C LYS A 92 0.16 -13.95 5.16
N GLY A 93 1.08 -13.23 4.52
CA GLY A 93 1.09 -13.08 3.07
C GLY A 93 0.08 -12.08 2.54
N TYR A 94 -0.50 -11.24 3.38
CA TYR A 94 -1.53 -10.29 2.95
C TYR A 94 -0.98 -9.23 2.01
N GLY A 95 0.24 -8.75 2.25
CA GLY A 95 0.87 -7.76 1.36
C GLY A 95 1.08 -8.32 -0.04
N ILE A 96 1.57 -9.56 -0.13
CA ILE A 96 1.77 -10.24 -1.42
C ILE A 96 0.44 -10.40 -2.12
N PHE A 97 -0.59 -10.84 -1.40
CA PHE A 97 -1.93 -11.01 -1.96
C PHE A 97 -2.45 -9.70 -2.55
N MET A 98 -2.33 -8.59 -1.81
CA MET A 98 -2.77 -7.29 -2.30
C MET A 98 -2.03 -6.88 -3.57
N MET A 99 -0.71 -7.05 -3.61
CA MET A 99 0.06 -6.68 -4.79
C MET A 99 -0.33 -7.53 -6.00
N GLN A 100 -0.59 -8.81 -5.82
CA GLN A 100 -1.09 -9.68 -6.89
C GLN A 100 -2.45 -9.23 -7.39
N GLN A 101 -3.35 -8.87 -6.47
CA GLN A 101 -4.68 -8.38 -6.84
C GLN A 101 -4.61 -7.05 -7.59
N ILE A 102 -3.74 -6.16 -7.17
CA ILE A 102 -3.55 -4.88 -7.85
C ILE A 102 -3.14 -5.11 -9.31
N GLU A 103 -2.20 -6.01 -9.56
CA GLU A 103 -1.76 -6.30 -10.93
C GLU A 103 -2.89 -6.95 -11.74
N ALA A 104 -3.69 -7.81 -11.13
CA ALA A 104 -4.81 -8.46 -11.81
C ALA A 104 -5.98 -7.51 -12.11
N MET A 105 -6.23 -6.55 -11.23
CA MET A 105 -7.35 -5.62 -11.37
C MET A 105 -7.16 -4.59 -12.48
N PHE A 106 -5.91 -4.35 -12.89
CA PHE A 106 -5.59 -3.33 -13.90
C PHE A 106 -4.80 -3.94 -15.05
N PRO A 107 -5.45 -4.80 -15.86
CA PRO A 107 -4.73 -5.53 -16.93
C PRO A 107 -4.16 -4.61 -18.01
N GLN A 108 -4.68 -3.40 -18.18
CA GLN A 108 -4.20 -2.45 -19.17
C GLN A 108 -2.96 -1.67 -18.71
N VAL A 109 -2.63 -1.73 -17.42
CA VAL A 109 -1.50 -0.98 -16.87
C VAL A 109 -0.20 -1.68 -17.27
N LYS A 110 0.75 -0.90 -17.77
CA LYS A 110 2.06 -1.39 -18.20
C LYS A 110 3.14 -1.15 -17.15
N THR A 111 3.00 -0.10 -16.36
CA THR A 111 4.00 0.26 -15.37
C THR A 111 3.35 0.47 -14.01
N PHE A 112 3.86 -0.24 -13.02
CA PHE A 112 3.49 -0.03 -11.61
C PHE A 112 4.65 0.68 -10.94
N SER A 113 4.38 1.78 -10.24
CA SER A 113 5.40 2.56 -9.55
C SER A 113 5.07 2.72 -8.08
N LEU A 114 6.10 2.88 -7.28
CA LEU A 114 5.97 3.16 -5.86
C LEU A 114 7.26 3.73 -5.31
N ASP A 115 7.19 4.25 -4.10
CA ASP A 115 8.38 4.65 -3.37
C ASP A 115 8.29 4.20 -1.93
N THR A 116 9.43 4.13 -1.26
CA THR A 116 9.50 3.77 0.15
C THR A 116 10.72 4.44 0.77
N PRO A 117 10.67 4.75 2.08
CA PRO A 117 11.82 5.36 2.74
C PRO A 117 13.06 4.47 2.65
N ILE A 118 14.22 5.12 2.48
CA ILE A 118 15.50 4.40 2.39
C ILE A 118 15.73 3.54 3.63
N TRP A 119 15.37 4.04 4.80
CA TRP A 119 15.61 3.34 6.07
C TRP A 119 14.72 2.11 6.26
N ASN A 120 13.64 1.95 5.51
CA ASN A 120 12.70 0.86 5.75
C ASN A 120 13.22 -0.43 5.11
N VAL A 121 13.95 -1.22 5.87
CA VAL A 121 14.57 -2.46 5.38
C VAL A 121 13.53 -3.48 4.96
N ARG A 122 12.38 -3.51 5.64
CA ARG A 122 11.31 -4.48 5.35
C ARG A 122 10.66 -4.22 4.00
N THR A 123 10.24 -2.98 3.74
CA THR A 123 9.56 -2.66 2.48
C THR A 123 10.50 -2.71 1.29
N ASN A 124 11.75 -2.25 1.44
CA ASN A 124 12.72 -2.35 0.36
C ASN A 124 12.93 -3.82 -0.05
N ALA A 125 13.11 -4.72 0.91
CA ALA A 125 13.26 -6.15 0.63
C ALA A 125 11.99 -6.73 0.00
N PHE A 126 10.82 -6.31 0.50
CA PHE A 126 9.53 -6.80 0.02
C PHE A 126 9.32 -6.48 -1.47
N TYR A 127 9.53 -5.23 -1.86
CA TYR A 127 9.30 -4.83 -3.25
C TYR A 127 10.33 -5.44 -4.20
N GLN A 128 11.59 -5.53 -3.80
CA GLN A 128 12.61 -6.18 -4.63
C GLN A 128 12.26 -7.65 -4.87
N LYS A 129 11.79 -8.34 -3.84
CA LYS A 129 11.38 -9.75 -3.95
C LYS A 129 10.22 -9.91 -4.92
N LEU A 130 9.35 -8.92 -5.04
CA LEU A 130 8.21 -8.96 -5.96
C LEU A 130 8.56 -8.56 -7.38
N GLY A 131 9.83 -8.27 -7.65
CA GLY A 131 10.29 -7.94 -9.00
C GLY A 131 10.32 -6.46 -9.32
N TYR A 132 10.13 -5.60 -8.32
CA TYR A 132 10.29 -4.17 -8.51
C TYR A 132 11.78 -3.81 -8.58
N VAL A 133 12.11 -2.89 -9.48
CA VAL A 133 13.49 -2.47 -9.74
C VAL A 133 13.64 -1.01 -9.33
N GLU A 134 14.71 -0.71 -8.62
CA GLU A 134 15.01 0.68 -8.26
C GLU A 134 15.33 1.47 -9.52
N VAL A 135 14.62 2.58 -9.72
CA VAL A 135 14.84 3.45 -10.89
C VAL A 135 15.43 4.79 -10.49
N ARG A 136 15.30 5.17 -9.22
CA ARG A 136 15.83 6.43 -8.73
C ARG A 136 15.86 6.39 -7.21
N ARG A 137 16.72 7.22 -6.61
CA ARG A 137 16.67 7.45 -5.17
C ARG A 137 17.11 8.88 -4.88
N ASP A 138 16.56 9.44 -3.81
CA ASP A 138 17.01 10.73 -3.30
C ASP A 138 17.50 10.55 -1.86
N GLY A 139 17.57 11.61 -1.07
CA GLY A 139 18.04 11.53 0.31
C GLY A 139 17.10 10.83 1.25
N ASP A 140 15.82 10.67 0.88
CA ASP A 140 14.79 10.16 1.76
C ASP A 140 14.12 8.89 1.24
N PHE A 141 13.98 8.73 -0.08
CA PHE A 141 13.18 7.67 -0.68
C PHE A 141 13.92 6.91 -1.76
N VAL A 142 13.56 5.64 -1.91
CA VAL A 142 13.92 4.78 -3.05
C VAL A 142 12.67 4.66 -3.92
N TYR A 143 12.81 4.86 -5.23
CA TYR A 143 11.71 4.81 -6.19
C TYR A 143 11.85 3.55 -7.01
N TYR A 144 10.75 2.79 -7.08
CA TYR A 144 10.70 1.48 -7.74
C TYR A 144 9.69 1.47 -8.86
N GLU A 145 9.99 0.66 -9.89
CA GLU A 145 9.04 0.37 -10.96
C GLU A 145 9.04 -1.12 -11.27
N LYS A 146 7.87 -1.60 -11.69
CA LYS A 146 7.72 -2.93 -12.26
C LYS A 146 6.97 -2.77 -13.56
N ARG A 147 7.59 -3.19 -14.67
CA ARG A 147 7.00 -3.09 -15.99
C ARG A 147 6.44 -4.43 -16.41
N ARG A 148 5.35 -4.38 -17.15
CA ARG A 148 4.66 -5.56 -17.62
C ARG A 148 4.39 -5.41 -19.11
N ASP A 149 4.74 -6.43 -19.88
CA ASP A 149 4.39 -6.46 -21.29
C ASP A 149 2.95 -6.90 -21.41
N THR A 150 2.12 -6.05 -21.99
CA THR A 150 0.73 -6.36 -22.27
C THR A 150 0.56 -6.44 -23.78
N GLU A 151 0.35 -7.64 -24.26
CA GLU A 151 0.08 -7.85 -25.68
C GLU A 151 -1.37 -8.17 -25.92
#